data_99b67d18efcecc2540f2b4ac4ad5f4c9
#
_entry.id   99b67d18efcecc2540f2b4ac4ad5f4c9
#
_cell.length_a   1.000
_cell.length_b   1.000
_cell.length_c   1.000
_cell.angle_alpha   90.00
_cell.angle_beta   90.00
_cell.angle_gamma   90.00
#
_symmetry.space_group_name_H-M   'P 1'
#
loop_
_entity.id
_entity.type
_entity.pdbx_description
1 polymer ?
#
loop_
_entity_poly.entity_id
_entity_poly.type
_entity_poly.pdbx_seq_one_letter_code
_entity_poly.pdbx_strand_id
1 'polypeptide(L)'
;MAYIGRALVQGNYVKLDDLQSQFNGTKTTFNLTSGGTSYTPGSANTLLVSLGGVIQEAITAFTVTNDQITFSNPPPAGENIFIIALGSAVSIGTPADGTIDATKLKSNFGNYSGIGTIIMSGIVSATSVRGDGRFL
;
A
#
# COMPACT_ATOMS: atom_id res chain seq x y z
N MET A 1 4.07 29.83 -2.43
CA MET A 1 4.76 28.75 -3.19
C MET A 1 3.75 27.67 -3.53
N ALA A 2 3.58 27.35 -4.80
CA ALA A 2 2.68 26.28 -5.19
C ALA A 2 3.35 24.92 -4.88
N TYR A 3 2.66 24.05 -4.16
CA TYR A 3 3.12 22.68 -3.93
C TYR A 3 2.93 21.88 -5.23
N ILE A 4 4.04 21.36 -5.76
CA ILE A 4 4.04 20.53 -6.96
C ILE A 4 4.19 19.08 -6.50
N GLY A 5 3.11 18.34 -6.54
CA GLY A 5 3.11 16.94 -6.15
C GLY A 5 1.71 16.45 -5.80
N ARG A 6 1.64 15.24 -5.30
CA ARG A 6 0.38 14.68 -4.81
C ARG A 6 -0.04 15.43 -3.56
N ALA A 7 -1.31 15.81 -3.47
CA ALA A 7 -1.85 16.42 -2.26
C ALA A 7 -1.48 15.56 -1.04
N LEU A 8 -0.93 16.20 -0.02
CA LEU A 8 -0.65 15.54 1.26
C LEU A 8 -1.98 15.16 1.89
N VAL A 9 -2.30 13.89 1.88
CA VAL A 9 -3.42 13.35 2.66
C VAL A 9 -2.93 13.22 4.10
N GLN A 10 -3.41 14.09 4.97
CA GLN A 10 -3.13 14.00 6.39
C GLN A 10 -3.77 12.74 6.95
N GLY A 11 -2.94 11.80 7.42
CA GLY A 11 -3.34 10.63 8.16
C GLY A 11 -4.37 9.77 7.43
N ASN A 12 -3.92 8.80 6.69
CA ASN A 12 -4.81 7.82 6.06
C ASN A 12 -5.28 6.79 7.09
N TYR A 13 -6.02 7.25 8.10
CA TYR A 13 -6.65 6.39 9.09
C TYR A 13 -8.01 5.96 8.56
N VAL A 14 -8.22 4.67 8.47
CA VAL A 14 -9.47 4.08 8.00
C VAL A 14 -10.07 3.25 9.12
N LYS A 15 -11.28 3.59 9.54
CA LYS A 15 -12.06 2.70 10.40
C LYS A 15 -12.62 1.58 9.54
N LEU A 16 -12.30 0.34 9.89
CA LEU A 16 -12.82 -0.83 9.19
C LEU A 16 -14.26 -1.13 9.63
N ASP A 17 -14.93 -1.94 8.82
CA ASP A 17 -16.30 -2.34 9.11
C ASP A 17 -16.36 -3.19 10.40
N ASP A 18 -17.49 -3.10 11.09
CA ASP A 18 -17.71 -3.76 12.37
C ASP A 18 -17.84 -5.28 12.20
N LEU A 19 -17.13 -6.03 13.04
CA LEU A 19 -17.16 -7.48 13.06
C LEU A 19 -18.02 -8.07 14.19
N GLN A 20 -18.59 -7.22 15.04
CA GLN A 20 -19.35 -7.63 16.25
C GLN A 20 -20.43 -8.68 15.95
N SER A 21 -21.18 -8.49 14.87
CA SER A 21 -22.25 -9.39 14.47
C SER A 21 -21.78 -10.79 14.04
N GLN A 22 -20.49 -10.95 13.75
CA GLN A 22 -19.88 -12.22 13.34
C GLN A 22 -19.30 -13.02 14.50
N PHE A 23 -19.22 -12.40 15.69
CA PHE A 23 -18.68 -13.05 16.89
C PHE A 23 -19.68 -14.04 17.48
N ASN A 24 -19.25 -15.27 17.65
CA ASN A 24 -20.07 -16.37 18.16
C ASN A 24 -19.42 -17.16 19.31
N GLY A 25 -18.29 -16.68 19.83
CA GLY A 25 -17.55 -17.34 20.92
C GLY A 25 -16.71 -18.55 20.50
N THR A 26 -16.68 -18.90 19.22
CA THR A 26 -15.92 -20.06 18.70
C THR A 26 -15.05 -19.72 17.48
N LYS A 27 -15.52 -18.80 16.64
CA LYS A 27 -14.82 -18.37 15.44
C LYS A 27 -13.68 -17.41 15.80
N THR A 28 -12.51 -17.61 15.21
CA THR A 28 -11.31 -16.79 15.45
C THR A 28 -10.90 -15.95 14.25
N THR A 29 -11.30 -16.33 13.03
CA THR A 29 -10.85 -15.67 11.79
C THR A 29 -12.00 -14.93 11.11
N PHE A 30 -11.76 -13.67 10.74
CA PHE A 30 -12.76 -12.76 10.17
C PHE A 30 -12.15 -12.00 8.99
N ASN A 31 -12.98 -11.73 7.98
CA ASN A 31 -12.57 -10.91 6.83
C ASN A 31 -12.64 -9.43 7.21
N LEU A 32 -11.60 -8.70 6.84
CA LEU A 32 -11.53 -7.25 7.02
C LEU A 32 -12.13 -6.55 5.79
N THR A 33 -13.06 -5.64 6.04
CA THR A 33 -13.67 -4.82 4.99
C THR A 33 -13.68 -3.36 5.38
N SER A 34 -13.78 -2.49 4.39
CA SER A 34 -13.99 -1.06 4.54
C SER A 34 -15.05 -0.61 3.56
N GLY A 35 -16.21 -0.18 4.06
CA GLY A 35 -17.36 0.14 3.23
C GLY A 35 -17.84 -1.04 2.38
N GLY A 36 -17.76 -2.26 2.90
CA GLY A 36 -18.14 -3.49 2.22
C GLY A 36 -17.11 -4.04 1.23
N THR A 37 -16.00 -3.33 1.00
CA THR A 37 -14.91 -3.79 0.12
C THR A 37 -13.81 -4.44 0.95
N SER A 38 -13.23 -5.55 0.47
CA SER A 38 -12.11 -6.23 1.11
C SER A 38 -10.96 -5.26 1.38
N TYR A 39 -10.44 -5.30 2.59
CA TYR A 39 -9.31 -4.47 3.02
C TYR A 39 -8.13 -5.36 3.41
N THR A 40 -7.00 -5.15 2.75
CA THR A 40 -5.75 -5.87 3.05
C THR A 40 -4.79 -4.95 3.78
N PRO A 41 -4.60 -5.09 5.10
CA PRO A 41 -3.58 -4.36 5.82
C PRO A 41 -2.19 -4.87 5.47
N GLY A 42 -1.20 -3.97 5.47
CA GLY A 42 0.18 -4.37 5.17
C GLY A 42 0.81 -5.27 6.25
N SER A 43 0.32 -5.17 7.48
CA SER A 43 0.83 -5.92 8.64
C SER A 43 -0.18 -5.83 9.79
N ALA A 44 -0.13 -6.77 10.74
CA ALA A 44 -0.89 -6.68 11.98
C ALA A 44 -0.54 -5.40 12.78
N ASN A 45 0.72 -4.96 12.70
CA ASN A 45 1.18 -3.75 13.39
C ASN A 45 0.60 -2.44 12.83
N THR A 46 -0.03 -2.47 11.66
CA THR A 46 -0.71 -1.31 11.08
C THR A 46 -2.17 -1.19 11.51
N LEU A 47 -2.64 -2.09 12.36
CA LEU A 47 -3.99 -2.10 12.89
C LEU A 47 -4.01 -1.75 14.37
N LEU A 48 -4.87 -0.82 14.74
CA LEU A 48 -5.28 -0.59 16.12
C LEU A 48 -6.60 -1.32 16.36
N VAL A 49 -6.56 -2.38 17.16
CA VAL A 49 -7.72 -3.23 17.45
C VAL A 49 -8.12 -3.04 18.90
N SER A 50 -9.37 -2.69 19.15
CA SER A 50 -9.97 -2.68 20.48
C SER A 50 -11.10 -3.70 20.54
N LEU A 51 -11.02 -4.61 21.50
CA LEU A 51 -12.01 -5.64 21.75
C LEU A 51 -12.54 -5.45 23.18
N GLY A 52 -13.85 -5.22 23.34
CA GLY A 52 -14.46 -4.93 24.66
C GLY A 52 -13.87 -3.70 25.35
N GLY A 53 -13.36 -2.72 24.60
CA GLY A 53 -12.69 -1.55 25.13
C GLY A 53 -11.21 -1.76 25.51
N VAL A 54 -10.66 -2.96 25.27
CA VAL A 54 -9.27 -3.30 25.56
C VAL A 54 -8.47 -3.36 24.26
N ILE A 55 -7.36 -2.65 24.20
CA ILE A 55 -6.45 -2.67 23.04
C ILE A 55 -5.78 -4.05 22.96
N GLN A 56 -5.81 -4.63 21.79
CA GLN A 56 -5.21 -5.92 21.47
C GLN A 56 -3.80 -5.73 20.91
N GLU A 57 -2.85 -6.47 21.45
CA GLU A 57 -1.48 -6.43 20.97
C GLU A 57 -1.33 -7.21 19.66
N ALA A 58 -0.84 -6.54 18.63
CA ALA A 58 -0.58 -7.16 17.34
C ALA A 58 0.42 -8.32 17.47
N ILE A 59 0.23 -9.36 16.68
CA ILE A 59 1.03 -10.60 16.64
C ILE A 59 0.78 -11.51 17.85
N THR A 60 0.59 -10.95 19.04
CA THR A 60 0.32 -11.72 20.28
C THR A 60 -1.15 -12.07 20.42
N ALA A 61 -2.03 -11.08 20.35
CA ALA A 61 -3.47 -11.27 20.50
C ALA A 61 -4.20 -11.53 19.18
N PHE A 62 -3.64 -11.07 18.08
CA PHE A 62 -4.16 -11.33 16.75
C PHE A 62 -3.06 -11.30 15.69
N THR A 63 -3.29 -11.99 14.59
CA THR A 63 -2.46 -11.97 13.38
C THR A 63 -3.28 -11.56 12.18
N VAL A 64 -2.62 -11.16 11.10
CA VAL A 64 -3.26 -10.78 9.84
C VAL A 64 -2.61 -11.54 8.69
N THR A 65 -3.43 -12.09 7.82
CA THR A 65 -3.00 -12.74 6.58
C THR A 65 -3.93 -12.29 5.46
N ASN A 66 -3.38 -11.59 4.47
CA ASN A 66 -4.13 -10.95 3.39
C ASN A 66 -5.21 -10.00 3.96
N ASP A 67 -6.49 -10.28 3.70
CA ASP A 67 -7.64 -9.54 4.17
C ASP A 67 -8.32 -10.15 5.41
N GLN A 68 -7.62 -11.04 6.12
CA GLN A 68 -8.17 -11.74 7.28
C GLN A 68 -7.41 -11.41 8.55
N ILE A 69 -8.17 -11.13 9.62
CA ILE A 69 -7.68 -11.06 10.99
C ILE A 69 -8.01 -12.37 11.71
N THR A 70 -7.04 -12.91 12.43
CA THR A 70 -7.21 -14.11 13.25
C THR A 70 -6.83 -13.80 14.68
N PHE A 71 -7.78 -13.91 15.59
CA PHE A 71 -7.54 -13.76 17.03
C PHE A 71 -6.97 -15.02 17.65
N SER A 72 -6.09 -14.87 18.64
CA SER A 72 -5.51 -16.00 19.38
C SER A 72 -6.57 -16.76 20.21
N ASN A 73 -7.62 -16.05 20.65
CA ASN A 73 -8.78 -16.63 21.33
C ASN A 73 -10.06 -16.14 20.64
N PRO A 74 -11.11 -16.97 20.57
CA PRO A 74 -12.37 -16.56 19.95
C PRO A 74 -13.01 -15.43 20.74
N PRO A 75 -13.35 -14.30 20.10
CA PRO A 75 -14.09 -13.23 20.77
C PRO A 75 -15.46 -13.72 21.26
N PRO A 76 -15.90 -13.29 22.44
CA PRO A 76 -17.25 -13.59 22.93
C PRO A 76 -18.35 -13.15 21.95
N ALA A 77 -19.46 -13.88 21.93
CA ALA A 77 -20.57 -13.53 21.06
C ALA A 77 -21.09 -12.11 21.37
N GLY A 78 -21.16 -11.27 20.33
CA GLY A 78 -21.65 -9.90 20.44
C GLY A 78 -20.71 -8.93 21.16
N GLU A 79 -19.44 -9.31 21.41
CA GLU A 79 -18.44 -8.42 22.00
C GLU A 79 -18.16 -7.22 21.10
N ASN A 80 -18.01 -6.07 21.72
CA ASN A 80 -17.78 -4.81 21.02
C ASN A 80 -16.37 -4.76 20.42
N ILE A 81 -16.26 -4.36 19.18
CA ILE A 81 -14.96 -4.22 18.50
C ILE A 81 -14.92 -2.97 17.65
N PHE A 82 -13.77 -2.33 17.60
CA PHE A 82 -13.44 -1.44 16.48
C PHE A 82 -12.00 -1.67 16.01
N ILE A 83 -11.78 -1.48 14.73
CA ILE A 83 -10.48 -1.63 14.10
C ILE A 83 -10.19 -0.36 13.31
N ILE A 84 -9.06 0.25 13.57
CA ILE A 84 -8.55 1.39 12.82
C ILE A 84 -7.27 0.97 12.11
N ALA A 85 -7.27 1.08 10.80
CA ALA A 85 -6.06 0.93 10.00
C ALA A 85 -5.29 2.25 10.03
N LEU A 86 -4.03 2.18 10.49
CA LEU A 86 -3.17 3.35 10.70
C LEU A 86 -2.41 3.76 9.43
N GLY A 87 -2.82 3.25 8.28
CA GLY A 87 -2.16 3.48 7.01
C GLY A 87 -0.85 2.69 6.90
N SER A 88 -0.61 2.07 5.77
CA SER A 88 0.70 1.55 5.45
C SER A 88 1.59 2.72 4.98
N ALA A 89 2.79 2.81 5.50
CA ALA A 89 3.82 3.56 4.82
C ALA A 89 3.94 2.96 3.42
N VAL A 90 3.58 3.72 2.40
CA VAL A 90 3.79 3.29 1.02
C VAL A 90 5.29 3.23 0.84
N SER A 91 5.85 2.03 0.92
CA SER A 91 7.17 1.79 0.39
C SER A 91 7.06 2.06 -1.11
N ILE A 92 7.62 3.17 -1.55
CA ILE A 92 7.87 3.40 -2.97
C ILE A 92 9.05 2.49 -3.32
N GLY A 93 8.78 1.20 -3.39
CA GLY A 93 9.76 0.23 -3.84
C GLY A 93 10.19 0.50 -5.28
N THR A 94 11.27 -0.10 -5.71
CA THR A 94 11.60 -0.14 -7.13
C THR A 94 10.41 -0.73 -7.88
N PRO A 95 9.92 -0.07 -8.94
CA PRO A 95 8.88 -0.65 -9.78
C PRO A 95 9.32 -2.04 -10.28
N ALA A 96 8.40 -2.99 -10.27
CA ALA A 96 8.69 -4.30 -10.84
C ALA A 96 9.03 -4.18 -12.33
N ASP A 97 9.84 -5.08 -12.84
CA ASP A 97 10.25 -5.10 -14.25
C ASP A 97 9.01 -5.08 -15.17
N GLY A 98 9.03 -4.21 -16.17
CA GLY A 98 7.95 -4.07 -17.14
C GLY A 98 6.71 -3.30 -16.64
N THR A 99 6.71 -2.77 -15.42
CA THR A 99 5.56 -2.00 -14.91
C THR A 99 5.57 -0.53 -15.31
N ILE A 100 6.71 -0.02 -15.77
CA ILE A 100 6.84 1.34 -16.28
C ILE A 100 6.73 1.29 -17.81
N ASP A 101 5.56 1.59 -18.31
CA ASP A 101 5.29 1.69 -19.73
C ASP A 101 5.27 3.16 -20.21
N ALA A 102 5.14 3.34 -21.53
CA ALA A 102 5.13 4.67 -22.13
C ALA A 102 4.02 5.59 -21.63
N THR A 103 2.92 5.03 -21.11
CA THR A 103 1.79 5.81 -20.59
C THR A 103 2.07 6.41 -19.22
N LYS A 104 2.98 5.79 -18.46
CA LYS A 104 3.42 6.24 -17.14
C LYS A 104 4.58 7.23 -17.21
N LEU A 105 5.22 7.28 -18.36
CA LEU A 105 6.32 8.20 -18.62
C LEU A 105 5.79 9.47 -19.29
N LYS A 106 6.12 10.61 -18.71
CA LYS A 106 5.76 11.89 -19.31
C LYS A 106 6.54 12.08 -20.63
N SER A 107 5.89 12.61 -21.66
CA SER A 107 6.49 12.78 -23.00
C SER A 107 7.69 13.74 -23.04
N ASN A 108 7.92 14.50 -21.97
CA ASN A 108 9.07 15.40 -21.84
C ASN A 108 9.93 14.95 -20.67
N PHE A 109 11.00 14.23 -21.01
CA PHE A 109 12.07 13.97 -20.07
C PHE A 109 13.08 15.11 -20.12
N GLY A 110 13.40 15.67 -18.96
CA GLY A 110 14.50 16.63 -18.85
C GLY A 110 15.87 16.00 -19.12
N ASN A 111 16.92 16.65 -18.71
CA ASN A 111 18.28 16.15 -18.92
C ASN A 111 18.52 14.86 -18.11
N TYR A 112 18.95 13.82 -18.81
CA TYR A 112 19.50 12.61 -18.20
C TYR A 112 21.00 12.78 -18.01
N SER A 113 21.49 12.59 -16.81
CA SER A 113 22.92 12.52 -16.55
C SER A 113 23.25 11.23 -15.80
N GLY A 114 24.41 10.64 -16.07
CA GLY A 114 24.85 9.42 -15.41
C GLY A 114 24.28 8.12 -15.99
N ILE A 115 23.65 8.15 -17.16
CA ILE A 115 23.15 6.97 -17.84
C ILE A 115 24.27 6.38 -18.71
N GLY A 116 24.65 5.14 -18.45
CA GLY A 116 25.72 4.47 -19.20
C GLY A 116 25.35 4.16 -20.64
N THR A 117 24.13 3.67 -20.87
CA THR A 117 23.67 3.28 -22.21
C THR A 117 22.18 3.50 -22.35
N ILE A 118 21.74 4.11 -23.44
CA ILE A 118 20.33 4.20 -23.83
C ILE A 118 20.17 3.34 -25.10
N ILE A 119 19.36 2.29 -24.99
CA ILE A 119 19.04 1.44 -26.14
C ILE A 119 17.67 1.87 -26.68
N MET A 120 17.62 2.29 -27.91
CA MET A 120 16.40 2.65 -28.62
C MET A 120 16.23 1.78 -29.84
N SER A 121 15.08 1.12 -29.95
CA SER A 121 14.68 0.44 -31.18
C SER A 121 13.71 1.33 -31.94
N GLY A 122 14.17 2.06 -32.92
CA GLY A 122 13.35 2.97 -33.71
C GLY A 122 14.13 4.17 -34.26
N ILE A 123 13.40 5.21 -34.67
CA ILE A 123 13.97 6.42 -35.21
C ILE A 123 14.30 7.39 -34.07
N VAL A 124 15.55 7.78 -33.96
CA VAL A 124 15.98 8.89 -33.11
C VAL A 124 15.95 10.17 -33.94
N SER A 125 15.03 11.09 -33.61
CA SER A 125 15.00 12.41 -34.23
C SER A 125 15.58 13.41 -33.25
N ALA A 126 16.72 14.00 -33.58
CA ALA A 126 17.38 14.97 -32.72
C ALA A 126 17.91 16.13 -33.58
N THR A 127 17.79 17.36 -33.08
CA THR A 127 18.36 18.54 -33.72
C THR A 127 19.89 18.52 -33.70
N SER A 128 20.45 17.89 -32.65
CA SER A 128 21.90 17.65 -32.59
C SER A 128 22.20 16.45 -31.70
N VAL A 129 23.16 15.64 -32.09
CA VAL A 129 23.75 14.58 -31.29
C VAL A 129 25.21 14.94 -31.07
N ARG A 130 25.66 15.05 -29.85
CA ARG A 130 27.03 15.33 -29.47
C ARG A 130 27.64 14.10 -28.83
N GLY A 131 28.74 13.65 -29.30
CA GLY A 131 29.54 12.55 -28.78
C GLY A 131 31.02 12.80 -29.03
N ASP A 132 31.84 11.83 -28.63
CA ASP A 132 33.31 11.89 -28.88
C ASP A 132 33.71 11.54 -30.30
N GLY A 133 32.76 11.30 -31.20
CA GLY A 133 33.01 10.97 -32.60
C GLY A 133 33.39 9.51 -32.85
N ARG A 134 33.31 8.64 -31.86
CA ARG A 134 33.80 7.24 -31.98
C ARG A 134 32.73 6.23 -32.38
N PHE A 135 31.53 6.64 -32.59
CA PHE A 135 30.37 5.75 -32.78
C PHE A 135 30.09 5.37 -34.24
N LEU A 136 30.94 5.76 -35.14
CA LEU A 136 30.77 5.48 -36.59
C LEU A 136 31.86 4.63 -37.14
#